data_4d48914205d32ace2960495c4abdfc3e
#
_entry.id   4d48914205d32ace2960495c4abdfc3e
#
_cell.length_a   1.000
_cell.length_b   1.000
_cell.length_c   1.000
_cell.angle_alpha   90.00
_cell.angle_beta   90.00
_cell.angle_gamma   90.00
#
_symmetry.space_group_name_H-M   'P 1'
#
loop_
_entity.id
_entity.type
_entity.pdbx_description
1 polymer ?
#
loop_
_entity_poly.entity_id
_entity_poly.type
_entity_poly.pdbx_seq_one_letter_code
_entity_poly.pdbx_strand_id
1 'polypeptide(L)'
;MGVLFVVCMLMFKSVIGHKINSRDLIIITMFVVSTVIIFICKMDMKELKNSPIFKSGAESLVVVLGIVWLSSTLIGAHIDEIKIQASDMLRLYPGLLAVVFFCTSAMLFSQGATCALLMPIAASIGISADAILASFVAVSALYLTNIYPTTAFAIATDDTGSFLSKRWNGSKIVNHPFFLPGCISIVVAVPVGFILAKIIL
;
A
#
# COMPACT_ATOMS: atom_id res chain seq x y z
N MET A 1 16.88 -2.05 -14.52
CA MET A 1 16.46 -2.63 -15.81
C MET A 1 14.99 -3.07 -15.79
N GLY A 2 14.52 -3.93 -14.88
CA GLY A 2 13.14 -4.42 -14.86
C GLY A 2 12.07 -3.32 -14.73
N VAL A 3 12.28 -2.32 -13.86
CA VAL A 3 11.34 -1.19 -13.69
C VAL A 3 11.22 -0.36 -14.98
N LEU A 4 12.33 -0.09 -15.66
CA LEU A 4 12.32 0.62 -16.93
C LEU A 4 11.54 -0.14 -18.01
N PHE A 5 11.66 -1.47 -18.04
CA PHE A 5 10.93 -2.32 -18.96
C PHE A 5 9.43 -2.31 -18.67
N VAL A 6 9.02 -2.35 -17.39
CA VAL A 6 7.61 -2.22 -16.97
C VAL A 6 7.04 -0.86 -17.40
N VAL A 7 7.79 0.23 -17.18
CA VAL A 7 7.38 1.58 -17.59
C VAL A 7 7.23 1.66 -19.11
N CYS A 8 8.19 1.13 -19.88
CA CYS A 8 8.08 1.04 -21.33
C CYS A 8 6.83 0.26 -21.77
N MET A 9 6.57 -0.88 -21.17
CA MET A 9 5.38 -1.69 -21.51
C MET A 9 4.07 -0.97 -21.16
N LEU A 10 4.03 -0.21 -20.07
CA LEU A 10 2.87 0.62 -19.73
C LEU A 10 2.68 1.78 -20.72
N MET A 11 3.78 2.37 -21.23
CA MET A 11 3.73 3.39 -22.28
C MET A 11 3.23 2.82 -23.61
N PHE A 12 3.61 1.57 -23.94
CA PHE A 12 3.14 0.87 -25.13
C PHE A 12 1.77 0.22 -25.00
N LYS A 13 1.10 0.35 -23.85
CA LYS A 13 -0.24 -0.21 -23.61
C LYS A 13 -1.26 0.21 -24.68
N SER A 14 -1.16 1.45 -25.20
CA SER A 14 -2.05 1.95 -26.27
C SER A 14 -1.85 1.23 -27.59
N VAL A 15 -0.67 0.63 -27.81
CA VAL A 15 -0.32 -0.10 -29.03
C VAL A 15 -0.75 -1.58 -28.94
N ILE A 16 -0.69 -2.16 -27.74
CA ILE A 16 -0.98 -3.60 -27.51
C ILE A 16 -2.50 -3.88 -27.46
N GLY A 17 -3.32 -2.84 -27.44
CA GLY A 17 -4.77 -2.96 -27.47
C GLY A 17 -5.46 -2.83 -26.11
N HIS A 18 -6.63 -2.24 -26.11
CA HIS A 18 -7.39 -1.81 -24.93
C HIS A 18 -7.92 -2.94 -24.01
N LYS A 19 -7.62 -4.21 -24.29
CA LYS A 19 -8.22 -5.35 -23.59
C LYS A 19 -7.46 -5.84 -22.35
N ILE A 20 -6.20 -5.40 -22.14
CA ILE A 20 -5.39 -5.88 -21.01
C ILE A 20 -5.43 -4.86 -19.87
N ASN A 21 -5.82 -5.29 -18.69
CA ASN A 21 -5.79 -4.48 -17.49
C ASN A 21 -4.32 -4.16 -17.13
N SER A 22 -4.05 -2.94 -16.67
CA SER A 22 -2.70 -2.52 -16.26
C SER A 22 -2.08 -3.43 -15.19
N ARG A 23 -2.89 -3.96 -14.28
CA ARG A 23 -2.46 -4.93 -13.25
C ARG A 23 -1.94 -6.20 -13.89
N ASP A 24 -2.70 -6.77 -14.82
CA ASP A 24 -2.34 -8.03 -15.47
C ASP A 24 -1.09 -7.86 -16.34
N LEU A 25 -0.97 -6.72 -17.01
CA LEU A 25 0.24 -6.40 -17.78
C LEU A 25 1.48 -6.35 -16.89
N ILE A 26 1.41 -5.72 -15.70
CA ILE A 26 2.52 -5.68 -14.74
C ILE A 26 2.88 -7.10 -14.28
N ILE A 27 1.89 -7.92 -13.92
CA ILE A 27 2.11 -9.29 -13.46
C ILE A 27 2.79 -10.12 -14.54
N ILE A 28 2.26 -10.12 -15.77
CA ILE A 28 2.84 -10.85 -16.91
C ILE A 28 4.27 -10.40 -17.16
N THR A 29 4.52 -9.08 -17.17
CA THR A 29 5.86 -8.53 -17.39
C THR A 29 6.85 -8.99 -16.32
N MET A 30 6.46 -8.98 -15.05
CA MET A 30 7.32 -9.44 -13.95
C MET A 30 7.64 -10.93 -14.07
N PHE A 31 6.68 -11.77 -14.44
CA PHE A 31 6.92 -13.19 -14.70
C PHE A 31 7.86 -13.42 -15.88
N VAL A 32 7.67 -12.71 -16.98
CA VAL A 32 8.55 -12.81 -18.15
C VAL A 32 9.97 -12.41 -17.79
N VAL A 33 10.16 -11.25 -17.13
CA VAL A 33 11.50 -10.79 -16.72
C VAL A 33 12.15 -11.78 -15.77
N SER A 34 11.44 -12.30 -14.79
CA SER A 34 11.95 -13.29 -13.84
C SER A 34 12.38 -14.58 -14.56
N THR A 35 11.57 -15.05 -15.50
CA THR A 35 11.86 -16.23 -16.31
C THR A 35 13.13 -16.02 -17.14
N VAL A 36 13.25 -14.88 -17.82
CA VAL A 36 14.44 -14.54 -18.62
C VAL A 36 15.69 -14.49 -17.74
N ILE A 37 15.63 -13.93 -16.55
CA ILE A 37 16.76 -13.90 -15.60
C ILE A 37 17.17 -15.31 -15.21
N ILE A 38 16.23 -16.19 -14.87
CA ILE A 38 16.50 -17.59 -14.50
C ILE A 38 17.25 -18.30 -15.64
N PHE A 39 16.78 -18.13 -16.88
CA PHE A 39 17.42 -18.78 -18.03
C PHE A 39 18.80 -18.20 -18.37
N ILE A 40 18.95 -16.89 -18.40
CA ILE A 40 20.24 -16.24 -18.75
C ILE A 40 21.28 -16.50 -17.65
N CYS A 41 20.89 -16.39 -16.38
CA CYS A 41 21.81 -16.62 -15.26
C CYS A 41 22.01 -18.12 -14.95
N LYS A 42 21.32 -19.01 -15.65
CA LYS A 42 21.38 -20.47 -15.42
C LYS A 42 21.21 -20.82 -13.93
N MET A 43 20.24 -20.18 -13.28
CA MET A 43 20.03 -20.34 -11.83
C MET A 43 19.57 -21.77 -11.51
N ASP A 44 20.19 -22.39 -10.51
CA ASP A 44 19.68 -23.66 -9.98
C ASP A 44 18.43 -23.39 -9.12
N MET A 45 17.32 -23.98 -9.52
CA MET A 45 16.04 -23.87 -8.82
C MET A 45 16.10 -24.46 -7.40
N LYS A 46 17.04 -25.39 -7.13
CA LYS A 46 17.25 -25.93 -5.79
C LYS A 46 17.89 -24.90 -4.86
N GLU A 47 18.88 -24.18 -5.36
CA GLU A 47 19.55 -23.12 -4.61
C GLU A 47 18.57 -21.97 -4.36
N LEU A 48 17.81 -21.54 -5.37
CA LEU A 48 16.77 -20.51 -5.24
C LEU A 48 15.76 -20.88 -4.14
N LYS A 49 15.20 -22.09 -4.20
CA LYS A 49 14.22 -22.60 -3.22
C LYS A 49 14.79 -22.67 -1.80
N ASN A 50 16.07 -22.92 -1.65
CA ASN A 50 16.71 -23.04 -0.34
C ASN A 50 17.23 -21.71 0.20
N SER A 51 17.21 -20.64 -0.60
CA SER A 51 17.68 -19.34 -0.15
C SER A 51 16.82 -18.81 1.01
N PRO A 52 17.42 -18.14 2.00
CA PRO A 52 16.69 -17.56 3.12
C PRO A 52 15.63 -16.54 2.64
N ILE A 53 15.95 -15.74 1.62
CA ILE A 53 15.07 -14.73 1.04
C ILE A 53 13.83 -15.37 0.43
N PHE A 54 13.97 -16.47 -0.32
CA PHE A 54 12.84 -17.17 -0.90
C PHE A 54 11.92 -17.75 0.18
N LYS A 55 12.49 -18.37 1.23
CA LYS A 55 11.73 -18.95 2.35
C LYS A 55 10.94 -17.86 3.09
N SER A 56 11.61 -16.77 3.43
CA SER A 56 10.99 -15.62 4.09
C SER A 56 9.86 -14.99 3.25
N GLY A 57 10.10 -14.89 1.94
CA GLY A 57 9.09 -14.42 1.00
C GLY A 57 7.87 -15.35 0.92
N ALA A 58 8.09 -16.67 0.89
CA ALA A 58 7.03 -17.67 0.86
C ALA A 58 6.21 -17.66 2.17
N GLU A 59 6.86 -17.57 3.31
CA GLU A 59 6.19 -17.44 4.63
C GLU A 59 5.35 -16.17 4.69
N SER A 60 5.93 -15.03 4.29
CA SER A 60 5.21 -13.74 4.21
C SER A 60 3.98 -13.82 3.31
N LEU A 61 4.10 -14.51 2.17
CA LEU A 61 2.99 -14.66 1.22
C LEU A 61 1.82 -15.44 1.83
N VAL A 62 2.08 -16.51 2.59
CA VAL A 62 1.05 -17.28 3.29
C VAL A 62 0.35 -16.44 4.35
N VAL A 63 1.12 -15.73 5.16
CA VAL A 63 0.58 -14.83 6.21
C VAL A 63 -0.29 -13.75 5.58
N VAL A 64 0.22 -13.11 4.52
CA VAL A 64 -0.48 -12.05 3.80
C VAL A 64 -1.79 -12.54 3.19
N LEU A 65 -1.78 -13.67 2.49
CA LEU A 65 -3.02 -14.22 1.90
C LEU A 65 -4.07 -14.49 2.97
N GLY A 66 -3.68 -15.06 4.11
CA GLY A 66 -4.59 -15.30 5.23
C GLY A 66 -5.19 -14.02 5.80
N ILE A 67 -4.35 -13.02 6.05
CA ILE A 67 -4.78 -11.76 6.67
C ILE A 67 -5.59 -10.90 5.69
N VAL A 68 -5.15 -10.79 4.44
CA VAL A 68 -5.89 -10.03 3.41
C VAL A 68 -7.25 -10.67 3.16
N TRP A 69 -7.33 -11.99 3.15
CA TRP A 69 -8.61 -12.68 2.97
C TRP A 69 -9.54 -12.46 4.15
N LEU A 70 -9.03 -12.64 5.38
CA LEU A 70 -9.79 -12.38 6.60
C LEU A 70 -10.29 -10.93 6.64
N SER A 71 -9.38 -9.96 6.40
CA SER A 71 -9.72 -8.54 6.44
C SER A 71 -10.73 -8.17 5.35
N SER A 72 -10.57 -8.64 4.12
CA SER A 72 -11.50 -8.33 3.03
C SER A 72 -12.89 -8.94 3.27
N THR A 73 -12.96 -10.12 3.88
CA THR A 73 -14.23 -10.74 4.26
C THR A 73 -14.93 -9.95 5.37
N LEU A 74 -14.20 -9.62 6.44
CA LEU A 74 -14.73 -8.86 7.58
C LEU A 74 -15.19 -7.45 7.13
N ILE A 75 -14.36 -6.75 6.39
CA ILE A 75 -14.65 -5.39 5.92
C ILE A 75 -15.77 -5.42 4.88
N GLY A 76 -15.77 -6.41 3.97
CA GLY A 76 -16.84 -6.58 3.00
C GLY A 76 -18.21 -6.78 3.65
N ALA A 77 -18.26 -7.48 4.78
CA ALA A 77 -19.48 -7.67 5.57
C ALA A 77 -19.99 -6.38 6.22
N HIS A 78 -19.09 -5.43 6.57
CA HIS A 78 -19.41 -4.20 7.30
C HIS A 78 -19.19 -2.93 6.47
N ILE A 79 -19.02 -3.04 5.16
CA ILE A 79 -18.63 -1.92 4.30
C ILE A 79 -19.64 -0.76 4.34
N ASP A 80 -20.93 -1.06 4.42
CA ASP A 80 -21.97 -0.04 4.44
C ASP A 80 -22.03 0.67 5.81
N GLU A 81 -21.79 -0.03 6.91
CA GLU A 81 -21.65 0.58 8.23
C GLU A 81 -20.43 1.51 8.30
N ILE A 82 -19.30 1.06 7.75
CA ILE A 82 -18.08 1.87 7.66
C ILE A 82 -18.32 3.15 6.84
N LYS A 83 -19.03 3.05 5.72
CA LYS A 83 -19.39 4.22 4.89
C LYS A 83 -20.24 5.22 5.66
N ILE A 84 -21.27 4.75 6.36
CA ILE A 84 -22.17 5.61 7.15
C ILE A 84 -21.38 6.33 8.22
N GLN A 85 -20.63 5.59 9.04
CA GLN A 85 -19.85 6.18 10.14
C GLN A 85 -18.79 7.18 9.64
N ALA A 86 -18.07 6.84 8.56
CA ALA A 86 -17.10 7.74 7.96
C ALA A 86 -17.77 9.01 7.41
N SER A 87 -18.92 8.89 6.76
CA SER A 87 -19.67 10.01 6.23
C SER A 87 -20.17 10.93 7.35
N ASP A 88 -20.74 10.38 8.41
CA ASP A 88 -21.24 11.15 9.55
C ASP A 88 -20.09 11.87 10.28
N MET A 89 -18.98 11.19 10.48
CA MET A 89 -17.79 11.79 11.08
C MET A 89 -17.22 12.93 10.23
N LEU A 90 -17.17 12.77 8.92
CA LEU A 90 -16.68 13.80 8.01
C LEU A 90 -17.63 14.98 7.86
N ARG A 91 -18.96 14.77 7.98
CA ARG A 91 -19.96 15.86 8.00
C ARG A 91 -19.82 16.71 9.24
N LEU A 92 -19.59 16.09 10.41
CA LEU A 92 -19.41 16.81 11.67
C LEU A 92 -18.04 17.50 11.75
N TYR A 93 -17.01 16.88 11.24
CA TYR A 93 -15.62 17.34 11.37
C TYR A 93 -14.84 17.19 10.04
N PRO A 94 -15.08 18.07 9.06
CA PRO A 94 -14.41 17.98 7.75
C PRO A 94 -12.87 18.01 7.83
N GLY A 95 -12.34 18.70 8.85
CA GLY A 95 -10.89 18.76 9.09
C GLY A 95 -10.24 17.44 9.49
N LEU A 96 -11.04 16.41 9.84
CA LEU A 96 -10.53 15.07 10.16
C LEU A 96 -10.34 14.18 8.93
N LEU A 97 -10.53 14.70 7.71
CA LEU A 97 -10.44 13.90 6.49
C LEU A 97 -9.13 13.09 6.40
N ALA A 98 -7.99 13.70 6.71
CA ALA A 98 -6.71 13.02 6.70
C ALA A 98 -6.66 11.89 7.75
N VAL A 99 -7.25 12.08 8.93
CA VAL A 99 -7.32 11.06 9.99
C VAL A 99 -8.22 9.90 9.56
N VAL A 100 -9.36 10.20 8.96
CA VAL A 100 -10.29 9.18 8.44
C VAL A 100 -9.62 8.39 7.32
N PHE A 101 -8.92 9.04 6.39
CA PHE A 101 -8.14 8.38 5.35
C PHE A 101 -7.05 7.47 5.94
N PHE A 102 -6.32 7.96 6.93
CA PHE A 102 -5.28 7.19 7.63
C PHE A 102 -5.84 5.93 8.27
N CYS A 103 -6.85 6.07 9.13
CA CYS A 103 -7.44 4.93 9.84
C CYS A 103 -8.08 3.91 8.88
N THR A 104 -8.83 4.40 7.89
CA THR A 104 -9.50 3.52 6.93
C THR A 104 -8.47 2.78 6.06
N SER A 105 -7.41 3.45 5.62
CA SER A 105 -6.34 2.82 4.83
C SER A 105 -5.60 1.75 5.63
N ALA A 106 -5.33 2.02 6.90
CA ALA A 106 -4.70 1.04 7.80
C ALA A 106 -5.58 -0.20 8.03
N MET A 107 -6.91 -0.03 8.03
CA MET A 107 -7.87 -1.15 8.19
C MET A 107 -8.07 -1.92 6.88
N LEU A 108 -8.21 -1.23 5.75
CA LEU A 108 -8.47 -1.85 4.45
C LEU A 108 -7.23 -2.48 3.82
N PHE A 109 -6.03 -2.17 4.30
CA PHE A 109 -4.75 -2.57 3.71
C PHE A 109 -4.68 -2.27 2.20
N SER A 110 -5.37 -1.22 1.74
CA SER A 110 -5.46 -0.88 0.33
C SER A 110 -5.69 0.62 0.12
N GLN A 111 -4.72 1.30 -0.47
CA GLN A 111 -4.85 2.70 -0.88
C GLN A 111 -5.98 2.90 -1.89
N GLY A 112 -6.03 2.04 -2.91
CA GLY A 112 -7.02 2.13 -3.96
C GLY A 112 -8.44 1.93 -3.44
N ALA A 113 -8.66 0.95 -2.56
CA ALA A 113 -9.97 0.71 -1.93
C ALA A 113 -10.39 1.89 -1.05
N THR A 114 -9.46 2.44 -0.25
CA THR A 114 -9.72 3.61 0.58
C THR A 114 -10.11 4.83 -0.25
N CYS A 115 -9.38 5.10 -1.33
CA CYS A 115 -9.70 6.20 -2.24
C CYS A 115 -11.05 6.01 -2.91
N ALA A 116 -11.31 4.84 -3.45
CA ALA A 116 -12.57 4.53 -4.12
C ALA A 116 -13.78 4.62 -3.16
N LEU A 117 -13.57 4.32 -1.88
CA LEU A 117 -14.58 4.42 -0.84
C LEU A 117 -14.83 5.86 -0.38
N LEU A 118 -13.77 6.55 0.04
CA LEU A 118 -13.90 7.79 0.80
C LEU A 118 -13.85 9.07 -0.04
N MET A 119 -13.17 9.08 -1.19
CA MET A 119 -13.12 10.29 -2.03
C MET A 119 -14.48 10.71 -2.57
N PRO A 120 -15.32 9.81 -3.11
CA PRO A 120 -16.68 10.17 -3.53
C PRO A 120 -17.53 10.68 -2.36
N ILE A 121 -17.37 10.09 -1.17
CA ILE A 121 -18.08 10.53 0.04
C ILE A 121 -17.65 11.96 0.40
N ALA A 122 -16.34 12.21 0.49
CA ALA A 122 -15.80 13.53 0.81
C ALA A 122 -16.29 14.60 -0.18
N ALA A 123 -16.28 14.29 -1.47
CA ALA A 123 -16.78 15.18 -2.51
C ALA A 123 -18.30 15.41 -2.38
N SER A 124 -19.10 14.37 -2.10
CA SER A 124 -20.56 14.47 -1.98
C SER A 124 -21.03 15.31 -0.80
N ILE A 125 -20.24 15.37 0.28
CA ILE A 125 -20.53 16.21 1.47
C ILE A 125 -19.93 17.62 1.35
N GLY A 126 -19.36 17.98 0.19
CA GLY A 126 -18.89 19.33 -0.10
C GLY A 126 -17.49 19.66 0.42
N ILE A 127 -16.66 18.67 0.74
CA ILE A 127 -15.25 18.93 1.06
C ILE A 127 -14.53 19.41 -0.20
N SER A 128 -13.76 20.48 -0.09
CA SER A 128 -13.07 21.09 -1.22
C SER A 128 -12.02 20.16 -1.85
N ALA A 129 -11.80 20.29 -3.14
CA ALA A 129 -10.87 19.46 -3.88
C ALA A 129 -9.43 19.56 -3.36
N ASP A 130 -9.02 20.77 -2.95
CA ASP A 130 -7.72 21.04 -2.33
C ASP A 130 -7.55 20.27 -0.99
N ALA A 131 -8.59 20.23 -0.16
CA ALA A 131 -8.55 19.47 1.09
C ALA A 131 -8.50 17.95 0.84
N ILE A 132 -9.26 17.45 -0.14
CA ILE A 132 -9.21 16.04 -0.53
C ILE A 132 -7.81 15.69 -1.06
N LEU A 133 -7.24 16.52 -1.93
CA LEU A 133 -5.93 16.30 -2.51
C LEU A 133 -4.82 16.36 -1.45
N ALA A 134 -4.85 17.35 -0.57
CA ALA A 134 -3.90 17.49 0.52
C ALA A 134 -3.94 16.31 1.49
N SER A 135 -5.14 15.80 1.79
CA SER A 135 -5.34 14.66 2.70
C SER A 135 -5.02 13.31 2.06
N PHE A 136 -4.89 13.23 0.74
CA PHE A 136 -4.64 11.99 0.00
C PHE A 136 -3.39 11.24 0.48
N VAL A 137 -2.35 11.93 0.91
CA VAL A 137 -1.12 11.30 1.41
C VAL A 137 -1.39 10.36 2.59
N ALA A 138 -2.43 10.65 3.38
CA ALA A 138 -2.79 9.84 4.54
C ALA A 138 -3.28 8.42 4.20
N VAL A 139 -3.69 8.15 2.95
CA VAL A 139 -4.04 6.78 2.52
C VAL A 139 -2.83 5.85 2.44
N SER A 140 -1.62 6.37 2.62
CA SER A 140 -0.38 5.60 2.66
C SER A 140 -0.14 4.88 3.99
N ALA A 141 -1.08 4.88 4.93
CA ALA A 141 -0.96 4.28 6.27
C ALA A 141 -0.83 2.74 6.30
N LEU A 142 -0.50 2.12 5.19
CA LEU A 142 -0.36 0.67 5.04
C LEU A 142 0.79 0.06 5.86
N TYR A 143 1.73 0.88 6.28
CA TYR A 143 2.87 0.49 7.12
C TYR A 143 2.55 0.52 8.63
N LEU A 144 1.34 0.90 9.02
CA LEU A 144 0.97 1.00 10.45
C LEU A 144 1.16 -0.33 11.18
N THR A 145 0.92 -1.43 10.48
CA THR A 145 1.17 -2.78 10.99
C THR A 145 2.15 -3.53 10.09
N ASN A 146 2.85 -4.51 10.64
CA ASN A 146 3.72 -5.40 9.86
C ASN A 146 2.94 -6.45 9.04
N ILE A 147 1.62 -6.33 9.00
CA ILE A 147 0.71 -7.27 8.34
C ILE A 147 0.60 -6.97 6.83
N TYR A 148 0.80 -5.72 6.44
CA TYR A 148 0.75 -5.36 5.03
C TYR A 148 1.87 -6.07 4.24
N PRO A 149 1.53 -6.66 3.07
CA PRO A 149 2.45 -7.55 2.32
C PRO A 149 3.85 -7.02 2.12
N THR A 150 3.96 -5.81 1.61
CA THR A 150 5.27 -5.21 1.32
C THR A 150 6.04 -4.86 2.59
N THR A 151 5.36 -4.43 3.65
CA THR A 151 5.97 -4.14 4.93
C THR A 151 6.43 -5.42 5.62
N ALA A 152 5.60 -6.47 5.62
CA ALA A 152 5.96 -7.78 6.16
C ALA A 152 7.18 -8.36 5.44
N PHE A 153 7.20 -8.27 4.10
CA PHE A 153 8.34 -8.73 3.30
C PHE A 153 9.61 -7.92 3.58
N ALA A 154 9.49 -6.58 3.65
CA ALA A 154 10.63 -5.71 3.94
C ALA A 154 11.22 -6.01 5.32
N ILE A 155 10.39 -6.22 6.34
CA ILE A 155 10.84 -6.59 7.70
C ILE A 155 11.50 -7.98 7.71
N ALA A 156 10.94 -8.94 6.98
CA ALA A 156 11.46 -10.30 6.91
C ALA A 156 12.82 -10.39 6.19
N THR A 157 13.10 -9.44 5.29
CA THR A 157 14.36 -9.38 4.52
C THR A 157 15.38 -8.39 5.08
N ASP A 158 15.02 -7.62 6.10
CA ASP A 158 15.90 -6.63 6.72
C ASP A 158 16.85 -7.28 7.72
N ASP A 159 18.14 -7.26 7.42
CA ASP A 159 19.20 -7.74 8.28
C ASP A 159 19.71 -6.67 9.26
N THR A 160 19.32 -5.41 9.07
CA THR A 160 19.79 -4.28 9.90
C THR A 160 19.11 -4.22 11.26
N GLY A 161 17.98 -4.89 11.40
CA GLY A 161 17.29 -5.11 12.67
C GLY A 161 16.38 -3.95 13.05
N SER A 162 16.54 -3.38 14.20
CA SER A 162 15.55 -2.48 14.79
C SER A 162 15.94 -1.01 14.70
N PHE A 163 14.93 -0.17 14.48
CA PHE A 163 15.10 1.29 14.46
C PHE A 163 15.53 1.89 15.82
N LEU A 164 15.08 1.34 16.94
CA LEU A 164 15.35 1.91 18.27
C LEU A 164 16.04 0.96 19.24
N SER A 165 15.85 -0.32 19.15
CA SER A 165 16.56 -1.36 19.92
C SER A 165 16.14 -2.76 19.48
N LYS A 166 16.89 -3.80 19.91
CA LYS A 166 16.50 -5.21 19.69
C LYS A 166 15.11 -5.58 20.23
N ARG A 167 14.55 -4.82 21.16
CA ARG A 167 13.18 -4.99 21.67
C ARG A 167 12.12 -4.42 20.72
N TRP A 168 12.51 -3.59 19.76
CA TRP A 168 11.66 -2.90 18.81
C TRP A 168 11.83 -3.43 17.39
N ASN A 169 12.42 -4.60 17.22
CA ASN A 169 12.49 -5.24 15.92
C ASN A 169 11.10 -5.72 15.48
N GLY A 170 10.90 -6.03 14.23
CA GLY A 170 9.63 -6.36 13.60
C GLY A 170 8.79 -7.49 14.20
N SER A 171 9.15 -8.00 15.40
CA SER A 171 8.46 -9.09 16.07
C SER A 171 7.05 -8.72 16.59
N LYS A 172 6.75 -7.43 16.74
CA LYS A 172 5.44 -6.95 17.18
C LYS A 172 4.73 -6.21 16.04
N ILE A 173 3.41 -6.30 16.00
CA ILE A 173 2.56 -5.79 14.91
C ILE A 173 2.81 -4.31 14.59
N VAL A 174 3.02 -3.48 15.61
CA VAL A 174 3.20 -2.01 15.46
C VAL A 174 4.64 -1.58 15.67
N ASN A 175 5.53 -2.50 16.01
CA ASN A 175 6.87 -2.21 16.47
C ASN A 175 7.92 -2.66 15.45
N HIS A 176 8.00 -1.94 14.35
CA HIS A 176 8.90 -2.20 13.24
C HIS A 176 9.56 -0.90 12.75
N PRO A 177 10.68 -0.97 12.02
CA PRO A 177 11.48 0.21 11.62
C PRO A 177 10.71 1.26 10.82
N PHE A 178 9.68 0.87 10.08
CA PHE A 178 8.94 1.76 9.17
C PHE A 178 7.82 2.54 9.87
N PHE A 179 7.43 2.17 11.10
CA PHE A 179 6.30 2.80 11.80
C PHE A 179 6.51 4.29 12.04
N LEU A 180 7.59 4.64 12.74
CA LEU A 180 7.84 6.04 13.13
C LEU A 180 8.17 6.93 11.92
N PRO A 181 9.08 6.55 11.01
CA PRO A 181 9.35 7.36 9.80
C PRO A 181 8.12 7.56 8.94
N GLY A 182 7.28 6.54 8.80
CA GLY A 182 6.05 6.63 8.04
C GLY A 182 5.02 7.57 8.67
N CYS A 183 4.78 7.48 9.98
CA CYS A 183 3.90 8.41 10.69
C CYS A 183 4.39 9.85 10.56
N ILE A 184 5.69 10.11 10.76
CA ILE A 184 6.29 11.44 10.61
C ILE A 184 6.10 11.94 9.17
N SER A 185 6.32 11.08 8.17
CA SER A 185 6.15 11.45 6.77
C SER A 185 4.72 11.92 6.46
N ILE A 186 3.69 11.24 6.97
CA ILE A 186 2.30 11.66 6.78
C ILE A 186 2.00 12.97 7.53
N VAL A 187 2.44 13.08 8.79
CA VAL A 187 2.22 14.29 9.60
C VAL A 187 2.85 15.52 8.95
N VAL A 188 3.99 15.36 8.28
CA VAL A 188 4.65 16.46 7.55
C VAL A 188 4.00 16.68 6.17
N ALA A 189 3.69 15.62 5.45
CA ALA A 189 3.23 15.72 4.07
C ALA A 189 1.81 16.28 3.95
N VAL A 190 0.91 16.03 4.91
CA VAL A 190 -0.45 16.59 4.88
C VAL A 190 -0.44 18.12 4.95
N PRO A 191 0.21 18.79 5.92
CA PRO A 191 0.33 20.25 5.92
C PRO A 191 1.00 20.83 4.66
N VAL A 192 2.07 20.17 4.18
CA VAL A 192 2.73 20.56 2.93
C VAL A 192 1.77 20.45 1.75
N GLY A 193 0.95 19.39 1.71
CA GLY A 193 -0.09 19.20 0.71
C GLY A 193 -1.11 20.35 0.70
N PHE A 194 -1.54 20.82 1.87
CA PHE A 194 -2.44 21.98 1.98
C PHE A 194 -1.78 23.27 1.48
N ILE A 195 -0.49 23.48 1.74
CA ILE A 195 0.25 24.64 1.23
C ILE A 195 0.35 24.59 -0.29
N LEU A 196 0.74 23.43 -0.84
CA LEU A 196 0.89 23.25 -2.28
C LEU A 196 -0.45 23.33 -3.02
N ALA A 197 -1.51 22.76 -2.47
CA ALA A 197 -2.83 22.81 -3.08
C ALA A 197 -3.32 24.26 -3.24
N LYS A 198 -3.06 25.14 -2.25
CA LYS A 198 -3.39 26.58 -2.33
C LYS A 198 -2.56 27.35 -3.35
N ILE A 199 -1.43 26.83 -3.78
CA ILE A 199 -0.56 27.50 -4.78
C ILE A 199 -0.95 27.04 -6.18
N ILE A 200 -1.40 25.80 -6.33
CA ILE A 200 -1.63 25.15 -7.63
C ILE A 200 -3.09 25.28 -8.09
N LEU A 201 -4.04 25.23 -7.16
CA LEU A 201 -5.48 25.33 -7.40
C LEU A 201 -6.00 26.72 -7.08
#